data_9782513633581ca2d224821d8b331216
#
_entry.id   9782513633581ca2d224821d8b331216
#
_cell.length_a   1.000
_cell.length_b   1.000
_cell.length_c   1.000
_cell.angle_alpha   90.00
_cell.angle_beta   90.00
_cell.angle_gamma   90.00
#
_symmetry.space_group_name_H-M   'P 1'
#
loop_
_entity.id
_entity.type
_entity.pdbx_description
1 polymer ?
#
loop_
_entity_poly.entity_id
_entity_poly.type
_entity_poly.pdbx_seq_one_letter_code
_entity_poly.pdbx_strand_id
1 'polypeptide(L)'
;FGNYILQNYPNGKVAVMYQNDDYGKDYVIGMKRAMGDKYAMQVVKEETYEVTDPTIDSQIVSLKNSGADVFVNISIPKFAAQAIKKMYAIGWKPAHLLNDVAASISSTYKPAGIEKAKGIISVDFYKDPNDPEWKDDPDTNAWRAWMDKYYPGGDKANKMNAYGYAVCHTMIEVLKNAGNDLSRENIMKQAASLHKVMIPMLLPGMYADTSPTDFYPVEQMQMTRFDGTRSVRFGPLISAETE
;
A
#
# COMPACT_ATOMS: atom_id res chain seq x y z
N PHE A 1 -0.58 3.29 10.04
CA PHE A 1 -0.04 4.66 9.99
C PHE A 1 -0.43 5.45 11.23
N GLY A 2 -1.68 5.37 11.71
CA GLY A 2 -2.11 6.04 12.94
C GLY A 2 -1.26 5.61 14.15
N ASN A 3 -1.08 4.31 14.37
CA ASN A 3 -0.24 3.80 15.45
C ASN A 3 1.22 4.25 15.30
N TYR A 4 1.77 4.24 14.09
CA TYR A 4 3.12 4.71 13.83
C TYR A 4 3.28 6.20 14.16
N ILE A 5 2.30 7.03 13.80
CA ILE A 5 2.28 8.46 14.11
C ILE A 5 2.26 8.68 15.62
N LEU A 6 1.36 8.00 16.35
CA LEU A 6 1.26 8.12 17.81
C LEU A 6 2.57 7.76 18.54
N GLN A 7 3.28 6.74 18.03
CA GLN A 7 4.54 6.29 18.63
C GLN A 7 5.73 7.19 18.31
N ASN A 8 5.83 7.66 17.06
CA ASN A 8 7.03 8.35 16.57
C ASN A 8 6.88 9.88 16.50
N TYR A 9 5.65 10.38 16.46
CA TYR A 9 5.30 11.80 16.38
C TYR A 9 4.16 12.15 17.36
N PRO A 10 4.32 11.89 18.68
CA PRO A 10 3.23 12.00 19.66
C PRO A 10 2.65 13.41 19.80
N ASN A 11 3.40 14.43 19.41
CA ASN A 11 2.99 15.85 19.39
C ASN A 11 3.06 16.45 17.97
N GLY A 12 3.26 15.63 16.95
CA GLY A 12 3.40 16.07 15.57
C GLY A 12 2.06 16.56 15.00
N LYS A 13 2.13 17.60 14.19
CA LYS A 13 0.99 18.06 13.38
C LYS A 13 0.93 17.24 12.11
N VAL A 14 -0.22 16.67 11.82
CA VAL A 14 -0.44 15.77 10.70
C VAL A 14 -1.28 16.47 9.63
N ALA A 15 -0.82 16.43 8.39
CA ALA A 15 -1.59 16.76 7.21
C ALA A 15 -1.97 15.47 6.47
N VAL A 16 -3.19 15.39 5.97
CA VAL A 16 -3.69 14.21 5.24
C VAL A 16 -4.17 14.64 3.87
N MET A 17 -3.76 13.94 2.82
CA MET A 17 -4.33 14.06 1.49
C MET A 17 -4.85 12.70 1.03
N TYR A 18 -6.08 12.67 0.55
CA TYR A 18 -6.70 11.41 0.12
C TYR A 18 -7.61 11.60 -1.09
N GLN A 19 -7.76 10.53 -1.87
CA GLN A 19 -8.72 10.47 -2.97
C GLN A 19 -10.14 10.59 -2.44
N ASN A 20 -10.97 11.42 -3.05
CA ASN A 20 -12.34 11.70 -2.57
C ASN A 20 -13.33 10.62 -3.01
N ASP A 21 -13.08 9.39 -2.56
CA ASP A 21 -13.95 8.23 -2.76
C ASP A 21 -13.83 7.27 -1.57
N ASP A 22 -14.44 6.10 -1.67
CA ASP A 22 -14.42 5.10 -0.61
C ASP A 22 -13.00 4.63 -0.28
N TYR A 23 -12.15 4.46 -1.31
CA TYR A 23 -10.75 4.09 -1.12
C TYR A 23 -10.01 5.07 -0.20
N GLY A 24 -10.05 6.36 -0.48
CA GLY A 24 -9.36 7.35 0.36
C GLY A 24 -10.00 7.52 1.74
N LYS A 25 -11.33 7.46 1.81
CA LYS A 25 -12.08 7.59 3.07
C LYS A 25 -11.84 6.42 4.01
N ASP A 26 -11.66 5.19 3.52
CA ASP A 26 -11.38 4.01 4.33
C ASP A 26 -10.05 4.14 5.09
N TYR A 27 -9.01 4.69 4.45
CA TYR A 27 -7.76 5.01 5.14
C TYR A 27 -7.96 6.02 6.27
N VAL A 28 -8.75 7.07 6.04
CA VAL A 28 -9.07 8.08 7.06
C VAL A 28 -9.86 7.44 8.22
N ILE A 29 -10.81 6.56 7.94
CA ILE A 29 -11.56 5.80 8.94
C ILE A 29 -10.60 4.93 9.77
N GLY A 30 -9.70 4.20 9.12
CA GLY A 30 -8.68 3.39 9.79
C GLY A 30 -7.76 4.23 10.68
N MET A 31 -7.32 5.39 10.21
CA MET A 31 -6.53 6.33 11.00
C MET A 31 -7.31 6.84 12.22
N LYS A 32 -8.58 7.22 12.05
CA LYS A 32 -9.45 7.67 13.15
C LYS A 32 -9.62 6.58 14.21
N ARG A 33 -9.83 5.34 13.79
CA ARG A 33 -9.92 4.19 14.72
C ARG A 33 -8.63 4.00 15.51
N ALA A 34 -7.48 4.04 14.84
CA ALA A 34 -6.18 3.83 15.48
C ALA A 34 -5.78 4.98 16.41
N MET A 35 -6.07 6.22 16.04
CA MET A 35 -5.65 7.41 16.79
C MET A 35 -6.66 7.87 17.86
N GLY A 36 -7.92 7.45 17.76
CA GLY A 36 -8.98 7.90 18.66
C GLY A 36 -9.08 9.43 18.72
N ASP A 37 -9.24 9.98 19.93
CA ASP A 37 -9.33 11.44 20.15
C ASP A 37 -8.08 12.20 19.67
N LYS A 38 -6.94 11.54 19.59
CA LYS A 38 -5.69 12.14 19.08
C LYS A 38 -5.78 12.53 17.62
N TYR A 39 -6.65 11.89 16.84
CA TYR A 39 -6.86 12.28 15.44
C TYR A 39 -7.27 13.75 15.33
N ALA A 40 -8.31 14.16 16.05
CA ALA A 40 -8.78 15.55 16.03
C ALA A 40 -7.78 16.55 16.61
N MET A 41 -6.89 16.10 17.50
CA MET A 41 -5.85 16.94 18.11
C MET A 41 -4.63 17.14 17.19
N GLN A 42 -4.25 16.11 16.45
CA GLN A 42 -3.02 16.10 15.66
C GLN A 42 -3.25 16.40 14.17
N VAL A 43 -4.40 15.99 13.58
CA VAL A 43 -4.69 16.26 12.18
C VAL A 43 -5.15 17.70 12.01
N VAL A 44 -4.22 18.53 11.57
CA VAL A 44 -4.43 19.98 11.43
C VAL A 44 -5.00 20.39 10.08
N LYS A 45 -4.89 19.51 9.08
CA LYS A 45 -5.40 19.78 7.74
C LYS A 45 -5.67 18.48 6.97
N GLU A 46 -6.83 18.43 6.34
CA GLU A 46 -7.19 17.41 5.34
C GLU A 46 -7.43 18.11 4.00
N GLU A 47 -6.95 17.50 2.92
CA GLU A 47 -7.24 17.90 1.54
C GLU A 47 -7.62 16.67 0.74
N THR A 48 -8.52 16.84 -0.21
CA THR A 48 -8.94 15.78 -1.12
C THR A 48 -8.56 16.12 -2.56
N TYR A 49 -8.55 15.10 -3.40
CA TYR A 49 -8.44 15.24 -4.84
C TYR A 49 -9.37 14.26 -5.55
N GLU A 50 -9.76 14.60 -6.77
CA GLU A 50 -10.50 13.71 -7.67
C GLU A 50 -9.55 13.04 -8.67
N VAL A 51 -9.85 11.83 -9.10
CA VAL A 51 -9.03 11.12 -10.11
C VAL A 51 -8.93 11.87 -11.44
N THR A 52 -9.90 12.74 -11.71
CA THR A 52 -9.99 13.58 -12.89
C THR A 52 -9.21 14.88 -12.77
N ASP A 53 -8.70 15.22 -11.59
CA ASP A 53 -7.94 16.44 -11.39
C ASP A 53 -6.68 16.47 -12.26
N PRO A 54 -6.37 17.60 -12.90
CA PRO A 54 -5.16 17.73 -13.69
C PRO A 54 -3.90 17.80 -12.80
N THR A 55 -4.03 18.41 -11.62
CA THR A 55 -2.93 18.67 -10.67
C THR A 55 -3.46 18.78 -9.24
N ILE A 56 -2.57 18.56 -8.28
CA ILE A 56 -2.83 18.69 -6.83
C ILE A 56 -1.93 19.77 -6.19
N ASP A 57 -1.42 20.68 -6.99
CA ASP A 57 -0.45 21.69 -6.53
C ASP A 57 -1.00 22.59 -5.41
N SER A 58 -2.28 22.97 -5.52
CA SER A 58 -2.96 23.78 -4.51
C SER A 58 -3.13 23.06 -3.19
N GLN A 59 -3.50 21.78 -3.24
CA GLN A 59 -3.63 20.93 -2.05
C GLN A 59 -2.29 20.83 -1.31
N ILE A 60 -1.19 20.55 -2.02
CA ILE A 60 0.15 20.45 -1.40
C ILE A 60 0.59 21.78 -0.78
N VAL A 61 0.30 22.92 -1.42
CA VAL A 61 0.59 24.25 -0.84
C VAL A 61 -0.26 24.48 0.41
N SER A 62 -1.54 24.14 0.39
CA SER A 62 -2.44 24.26 1.53
C SER A 62 -1.97 23.40 2.72
N LEU A 63 -1.60 22.13 2.46
CA LEU A 63 -1.08 21.22 3.47
C LEU A 63 0.23 21.73 4.09
N LYS A 64 1.16 22.25 3.28
CA LYS A 64 2.38 22.88 3.80
C LYS A 64 2.07 24.05 4.72
N ASN A 65 1.12 24.92 4.33
CA ASN A 65 0.79 26.13 5.09
C ASN A 65 0.11 25.83 6.43
N SER A 66 -0.38 24.61 6.64
CA SER A 66 -0.88 24.16 7.95
C SER A 66 0.22 24.00 9.00
N GLY A 67 1.49 24.02 8.59
CA GLY A 67 2.62 23.78 9.47
C GLY A 67 2.77 22.34 9.93
N ALA A 68 2.29 21.37 9.13
CA ALA A 68 2.35 19.96 9.47
C ALA A 68 3.79 19.40 9.37
N ASP A 69 4.13 18.58 10.38
CA ASP A 69 5.41 17.85 10.49
C ASP A 69 5.34 16.47 9.85
N VAL A 70 4.13 15.93 9.72
CA VAL A 70 3.84 14.61 9.14
C VAL A 70 2.84 14.79 8.00
N PHE A 71 3.11 14.14 6.89
CA PHE A 71 2.21 14.10 5.74
C PHE A 71 1.79 12.66 5.44
N VAL A 72 0.52 12.37 5.56
CA VAL A 72 -0.10 11.11 5.15
C VAL A 72 -0.70 11.30 3.77
N ASN A 73 -0.14 10.58 2.80
CA ASN A 73 -0.48 10.70 1.39
C ASN A 73 -1.18 9.42 0.92
N ILE A 74 -2.49 9.51 0.75
CA ILE A 74 -3.35 8.40 0.32
C ILE A 74 -3.79 8.67 -1.12
N SER A 75 -2.87 8.41 -2.04
CA SER A 75 -3.08 8.72 -3.44
C SER A 75 -2.63 7.57 -4.37
N ILE A 76 -3.16 7.59 -5.58
CA ILE A 76 -2.68 6.70 -6.65
C ILE A 76 -1.35 7.21 -7.22
N PRO A 77 -0.57 6.39 -7.94
CA PRO A 77 0.80 6.73 -8.39
C PRO A 77 0.95 8.08 -9.07
N LYS A 78 0.02 8.46 -9.95
CA LYS A 78 0.03 9.75 -10.66
C LYS A 78 0.13 10.93 -9.69
N PHE A 79 -0.75 10.95 -8.70
CA PHE A 79 -0.83 12.06 -7.75
C PHE A 79 0.24 11.99 -6.65
N ALA A 80 0.65 10.79 -6.27
CA ALA A 80 1.81 10.62 -5.39
C ALA A 80 3.08 11.20 -6.01
N ALA A 81 3.33 10.94 -7.29
CA ALA A 81 4.47 11.51 -8.00
C ALA A 81 4.39 13.05 -8.11
N GLN A 82 3.19 13.60 -8.33
CA GLN A 82 2.98 15.05 -8.33
C GLN A 82 3.23 15.65 -6.93
N ALA A 83 2.72 15.02 -5.87
CA ALA A 83 2.94 15.44 -4.49
C ALA A 83 4.43 15.50 -4.15
N ILE A 84 5.19 14.45 -4.44
CA ILE A 84 6.64 14.39 -4.19
C ILE A 84 7.37 15.52 -4.95
N LYS A 85 7.05 15.71 -6.22
CA LYS A 85 7.63 16.81 -7.02
C LYS A 85 7.35 18.20 -6.43
N LYS A 86 6.07 18.41 -6.07
CA LYS A 86 5.62 19.71 -5.55
C LYS A 86 6.23 19.99 -4.19
N MET A 87 6.23 19.01 -3.28
CA MET A 87 6.86 19.12 -1.96
C MET A 87 8.33 19.53 -2.10
N TYR A 88 9.06 18.84 -2.98
CA TYR A 88 10.47 19.18 -3.25
C TYR A 88 10.64 20.62 -3.78
N ALA A 89 9.82 21.01 -4.77
CA ALA A 89 9.89 22.32 -5.39
C ALA A 89 9.62 23.47 -4.41
N ILE A 90 8.72 23.27 -3.44
CA ILE A 90 8.40 24.29 -2.43
C ILE A 90 9.20 24.14 -1.13
N GLY A 91 10.12 23.19 -1.06
CA GLY A 91 10.97 22.95 0.11
C GLY A 91 10.22 22.43 1.35
N TRP A 92 9.09 21.73 1.17
CA TRP A 92 8.36 21.10 2.28
C TRP A 92 8.90 19.69 2.54
N LYS A 93 9.36 19.41 3.77
CA LYS A 93 10.04 18.18 4.16
C LYS A 93 9.43 17.56 5.41
N PRO A 94 8.15 17.21 5.43
CA PRO A 94 7.55 16.49 6.54
C PRO A 94 8.02 15.02 6.54
N ALA A 95 7.77 14.30 7.63
CA ALA A 95 7.77 12.85 7.59
C ALA A 95 6.65 12.39 6.64
N HIS A 96 7.02 11.78 5.52
CA HIS A 96 6.08 11.43 4.46
C HIS A 96 5.69 9.95 4.57
N LEU A 97 4.44 9.68 4.94
CA LEU A 97 3.82 8.37 4.94
C LEU A 97 2.98 8.24 3.67
N LEU A 98 3.31 7.26 2.83
CA LEU A 98 2.66 7.02 1.54
C LEU A 98 2.00 5.63 1.56
N ASN A 99 0.77 5.53 1.11
CA ASN A 99 0.08 4.25 1.00
C ASN A 99 0.82 3.28 0.05
N ASP A 100 0.65 1.98 0.25
CA ASP A 100 1.33 0.91 -0.49
C ASP A 100 1.05 0.91 -2.00
N VAL A 101 -0.19 1.23 -2.40
CA VAL A 101 -0.61 1.32 -3.82
C VAL A 101 0.28 2.27 -4.62
N ALA A 102 0.69 3.38 -4.00
CA ALA A 102 1.55 4.37 -4.63
C ALA A 102 3.04 4.20 -4.30
N ALA A 103 3.41 3.33 -3.36
CA ALA A 103 4.80 3.08 -2.97
C ALA A 103 5.52 2.19 -4.00
N SER A 104 5.74 2.71 -5.20
CA SER A 104 6.30 1.98 -6.32
C SER A 104 7.47 2.73 -6.96
N ILE A 105 8.58 2.02 -7.15
CA ILE A 105 9.76 2.59 -7.80
C ILE A 105 9.45 2.98 -9.25
N SER A 106 8.79 2.09 -10.00
CA SER A 106 8.56 2.30 -11.43
C SER A 106 7.47 3.34 -11.71
N SER A 107 6.34 3.27 -11.00
CA SER A 107 5.17 4.09 -11.31
C SER A 107 5.08 5.40 -10.53
N THR A 108 5.87 5.56 -9.45
CA THR A 108 5.82 6.76 -8.60
C THR A 108 7.17 7.42 -8.41
N TYR A 109 8.16 6.69 -7.87
CA TYR A 109 9.42 7.30 -7.45
C TYR A 109 10.29 7.75 -8.63
N LYS A 110 10.43 6.90 -9.67
CA LYS A 110 11.13 7.30 -10.90
C LYS A 110 10.46 8.49 -11.60
N PRO A 111 9.14 8.50 -11.85
CA PRO A 111 8.45 9.65 -12.40
C PRO A 111 8.57 10.92 -11.54
N ALA A 112 8.65 10.78 -10.21
CA ALA A 112 8.81 11.91 -9.29
C ALA A 112 10.23 12.50 -9.30
N GLY A 113 11.22 11.69 -9.65
CA GLY A 113 12.65 11.88 -9.39
C GLY A 113 13.03 11.10 -8.14
N ILE A 114 13.69 9.97 -8.36
CA ILE A 114 13.89 8.92 -7.33
C ILE A 114 14.58 9.45 -6.06
N GLU A 115 15.48 10.42 -6.23
CA GLU A 115 16.21 11.06 -5.14
C GLU A 115 15.28 11.86 -4.19
N LYS A 116 14.13 12.32 -4.71
CA LYS A 116 13.12 13.08 -3.93
C LYS A 116 12.25 12.18 -3.06
N ALA A 117 12.22 10.90 -3.40
CA ALA A 117 11.42 9.91 -2.67
C ALA A 117 12.17 9.30 -1.48
N LYS A 118 13.48 9.55 -1.33
CA LYS A 118 14.27 8.98 -0.24
C LYS A 118 13.71 9.37 1.12
N GLY A 119 13.52 8.37 1.98
CA GLY A 119 12.97 8.53 3.32
C GLY A 119 11.45 8.36 3.42
N ILE A 120 10.74 8.23 2.29
CA ILE A 120 9.30 7.92 2.31
C ILE A 120 9.07 6.62 3.07
N ILE A 121 8.11 6.67 3.98
CA ILE A 121 7.66 5.54 4.79
C ILE A 121 6.39 4.99 4.15
N SER A 122 6.29 3.67 4.06
CA SER A 122 5.12 2.98 3.55
C SER A 122 4.91 1.66 4.29
N VAL A 123 4.02 0.85 3.77
CA VAL A 123 3.81 -0.55 4.15
C VAL A 123 3.87 -1.41 2.91
N ASP A 124 4.27 -2.66 3.08
CA ASP A 124 4.18 -3.68 2.04
C ASP A 124 3.61 -4.98 2.63
N PHE A 125 2.90 -5.75 1.82
CA PHE A 125 2.41 -7.09 2.15
C PHE A 125 2.80 -8.12 1.08
N TYR A 126 3.35 -7.68 -0.05
CA TYR A 126 3.84 -8.55 -1.13
C TYR A 126 5.22 -8.12 -1.62
N LYS A 127 5.93 -9.10 -2.23
CA LYS A 127 7.31 -8.94 -2.70
C LYS A 127 7.37 -7.98 -3.90
N ASP A 128 8.22 -6.96 -3.84
CA ASP A 128 8.57 -6.18 -5.03
C ASP A 128 9.60 -6.96 -5.86
N PRO A 129 9.27 -7.39 -7.09
CA PRO A 129 10.19 -8.16 -7.92
C PRO A 129 11.49 -7.43 -8.28
N ASN A 130 11.54 -6.10 -8.08
CA ASN A 130 12.73 -5.30 -8.32
C ASN A 130 13.68 -5.26 -7.13
N ASP A 131 13.23 -5.67 -5.93
CA ASP A 131 14.10 -5.71 -4.77
C ASP A 131 15.14 -6.83 -4.93
N PRO A 132 16.44 -6.52 -4.84
CA PRO A 132 17.52 -7.52 -4.91
C PRO A 132 17.36 -8.67 -3.90
N GLU A 133 16.66 -8.46 -2.80
CA GLU A 133 16.39 -9.49 -1.80
C GLU A 133 15.64 -10.69 -2.40
N TRP A 134 14.78 -10.44 -3.40
CA TRP A 134 13.98 -11.49 -4.06
C TRP A 134 14.58 -12.01 -5.35
N LYS A 135 15.87 -11.74 -5.62
CA LYS A 135 16.52 -12.14 -6.86
C LYS A 135 16.49 -13.65 -7.07
N ASP A 136 16.78 -14.40 -6.03
CA ASP A 136 16.85 -15.87 -6.04
C ASP A 136 15.66 -16.55 -5.35
N ASP A 137 14.62 -15.77 -5.01
CA ASP A 137 13.41 -16.27 -4.37
C ASP A 137 12.60 -17.14 -5.33
N PRO A 138 12.18 -18.37 -4.92
CA PRO A 138 11.46 -19.30 -5.79
C PRO A 138 10.15 -18.74 -6.34
N ASP A 139 9.33 -18.06 -5.51
CA ASP A 139 8.04 -17.49 -5.94
C ASP A 139 8.26 -16.39 -6.97
N THR A 140 9.22 -15.51 -6.72
CA THR A 140 9.56 -14.41 -7.63
C THR A 140 10.08 -14.94 -8.97
N ASN A 141 10.86 -16.00 -8.95
CA ASN A 141 11.35 -16.65 -10.18
C ASN A 141 10.24 -17.37 -10.93
N ALA A 142 9.33 -18.04 -10.23
CA ALA A 142 8.14 -18.64 -10.83
C ALA A 142 7.24 -17.58 -11.47
N TRP A 143 7.00 -16.46 -10.79
CA TRP A 143 6.27 -15.33 -11.35
C TRP A 143 6.94 -14.75 -12.60
N ARG A 144 8.27 -14.57 -12.60
CA ARG A 144 9.01 -14.06 -13.77
C ARG A 144 8.85 -15.01 -14.99
N ALA A 145 8.97 -16.32 -14.75
CA ALA A 145 8.78 -17.33 -15.80
C ALA A 145 7.33 -17.34 -16.32
N TRP A 146 6.35 -17.14 -15.44
CA TRP A 146 4.95 -17.00 -15.81
C TRP A 146 4.73 -15.77 -16.69
N MET A 147 5.29 -14.61 -16.31
CA MET A 147 5.24 -13.38 -17.09
C MET A 147 5.83 -13.59 -18.48
N ASP A 148 7.00 -14.22 -18.59
CA ASP A 148 7.65 -14.52 -19.89
C ASP A 148 6.78 -15.35 -20.79
N LYS A 149 6.08 -16.32 -20.23
CA LYS A 149 5.24 -17.26 -20.98
C LYS A 149 3.89 -16.70 -21.38
N TYR A 150 3.20 -16.02 -20.46
CA TYR A 150 1.79 -15.67 -20.62
C TYR A 150 1.54 -14.17 -20.81
N TYR A 151 2.49 -13.33 -20.41
CA TYR A 151 2.40 -11.88 -20.58
C TYR A 151 3.77 -11.27 -20.96
N PRO A 152 4.37 -11.69 -22.10
CA PRO A 152 5.73 -11.29 -22.48
C PRO A 152 5.90 -9.78 -22.70
N GLY A 153 4.82 -9.06 -23.02
CA GLY A 153 4.81 -7.60 -23.13
C GLY A 153 4.60 -6.85 -21.80
N GLY A 154 4.38 -7.58 -20.69
CA GLY A 154 4.13 -6.99 -19.39
C GLY A 154 5.39 -6.42 -18.77
N ASP A 155 5.24 -5.26 -18.09
CA ASP A 155 6.34 -4.63 -17.35
C ASP A 155 6.62 -5.40 -16.05
N LYS A 156 7.72 -6.17 -16.04
CA LYS A 156 8.19 -6.89 -14.85
C LYS A 156 8.74 -5.97 -13.74
N ALA A 157 8.96 -4.69 -14.03
CA ALA A 157 9.35 -3.72 -13.03
C ALA A 157 8.14 -3.12 -12.29
N ASN A 158 6.92 -3.34 -12.80
CA ASN A 158 5.70 -2.89 -12.14
C ASN A 158 5.24 -3.93 -11.12
N LYS A 159 5.42 -3.63 -9.83
CA LYS A 159 5.02 -4.53 -8.73
C LYS A 159 3.53 -4.88 -8.74
N MET A 160 2.66 -4.09 -9.37
CA MET A 160 1.24 -4.40 -9.50
C MET A 160 0.97 -5.66 -10.34
N ASN A 161 1.88 -6.02 -11.25
CA ASN A 161 1.77 -7.30 -11.97
C ASN A 161 2.02 -8.50 -11.04
N ALA A 162 2.90 -8.37 -10.06
CA ALA A 162 3.11 -9.38 -9.02
C ALA A 162 1.89 -9.48 -8.09
N TYR A 163 1.30 -8.34 -7.72
CA TYR A 163 0.05 -8.30 -6.95
C TYR A 163 -1.09 -9.02 -7.70
N GLY A 164 -1.31 -8.69 -8.98
CA GLY A 164 -2.33 -9.37 -9.80
C GLY A 164 -2.12 -10.88 -9.86
N TYR A 165 -0.87 -11.33 -9.95
CA TYR A 165 -0.54 -12.76 -9.91
C TYR A 165 -0.91 -13.39 -8.57
N ALA A 166 -0.62 -12.73 -7.44
CA ALA A 166 -1.01 -13.20 -6.11
C ALA A 166 -2.54 -13.30 -5.96
N VAL A 167 -3.28 -12.30 -6.43
CA VAL A 167 -4.75 -12.31 -6.43
C VAL A 167 -5.30 -13.48 -7.23
N CYS A 168 -4.76 -13.74 -8.43
CA CYS A 168 -5.15 -14.89 -9.23
C CYS A 168 -4.85 -16.23 -8.53
N HIS A 169 -3.72 -16.34 -7.86
CA HIS A 169 -3.40 -17.54 -7.07
C HIS A 169 -4.36 -17.74 -5.91
N THR A 170 -4.78 -16.68 -5.22
CA THR A 170 -5.82 -16.77 -4.19
C THR A 170 -7.11 -17.35 -4.77
N MET A 171 -7.53 -16.87 -5.95
CA MET A 171 -8.72 -17.40 -6.63
C MET A 171 -8.53 -18.86 -7.08
N ILE A 172 -7.33 -19.26 -7.49
CA ILE A 172 -7.02 -20.67 -7.83
C ILE A 172 -7.23 -21.57 -6.60
N GLU A 173 -6.82 -21.15 -5.41
CA GLU A 173 -7.05 -21.92 -4.19
C GLU A 173 -8.56 -22.04 -3.87
N VAL A 174 -9.32 -20.97 -4.04
CA VAL A 174 -10.79 -20.99 -3.92
C VAL A 174 -11.41 -22.00 -4.89
N LEU A 175 -10.98 -22.00 -6.15
CA LEU A 175 -11.48 -22.93 -7.17
C LEU A 175 -11.10 -24.39 -6.88
N LYS A 176 -9.89 -24.64 -6.40
CA LYS A 176 -9.48 -25.99 -5.95
C LYS A 176 -10.36 -26.51 -4.83
N ASN A 177 -10.65 -25.65 -3.83
CA ASN A 177 -11.51 -25.98 -2.72
C ASN A 177 -12.98 -26.19 -3.15
N ALA A 178 -13.44 -25.49 -4.18
CA ALA A 178 -14.77 -25.64 -4.73
C ALA A 178 -14.98 -27.01 -5.44
N GLY A 179 -13.90 -27.64 -5.91
CA GLY A 179 -13.95 -28.91 -6.60
C GLY A 179 -14.79 -28.84 -7.88
N ASN A 180 -15.74 -29.78 -8.03
CA ASN A 180 -16.61 -29.85 -9.22
C ASN A 180 -17.85 -28.96 -9.13
N ASP A 181 -18.15 -28.40 -7.95
CA ASP A 181 -19.27 -27.47 -7.79
C ASP A 181 -18.80 -26.02 -7.91
N LEU A 182 -18.88 -25.51 -9.14
CA LEU A 182 -18.52 -24.12 -9.47
C LEU A 182 -19.72 -23.18 -9.41
N SER A 183 -20.77 -23.54 -8.66
CA SER A 183 -21.88 -22.62 -8.39
C SER A 183 -21.39 -21.37 -7.66
N ARG A 184 -22.05 -20.24 -7.90
CA ARG A 184 -21.72 -18.98 -7.23
C ARG A 184 -21.75 -19.12 -5.71
N GLU A 185 -22.74 -19.87 -5.19
CA GLU A 185 -22.91 -20.09 -3.76
C GLU A 185 -21.70 -20.82 -3.17
N ASN A 186 -21.24 -21.91 -3.81
CA ASN A 186 -20.10 -22.66 -3.32
C ASN A 186 -18.79 -21.87 -3.45
N ILE A 187 -18.57 -21.16 -4.57
CA ILE A 187 -17.39 -20.30 -4.73
C ILE A 187 -17.33 -19.23 -3.64
N MET A 188 -18.44 -18.54 -3.36
CA MET A 188 -18.50 -17.57 -2.27
C MET A 188 -18.24 -18.17 -0.91
N LYS A 189 -18.77 -19.37 -0.65
CA LYS A 189 -18.50 -20.13 0.58
C LYS A 189 -17.02 -20.48 0.72
N GLN A 190 -16.37 -20.94 -0.35
CA GLN A 190 -14.94 -21.27 -0.31
C GLN A 190 -14.07 -20.01 -0.19
N ALA A 191 -14.44 -18.93 -0.87
CA ALA A 191 -13.76 -17.65 -0.74
C ALA A 191 -13.83 -17.05 0.69
N ALA A 192 -14.92 -17.31 1.41
CA ALA A 192 -15.12 -16.92 2.81
C ALA A 192 -14.66 -18.01 3.80
N SER A 193 -13.75 -18.87 3.41
CA SER A 193 -13.29 -20.01 4.24
C SER A 193 -11.80 -20.32 4.01
N LEU A 194 -11.02 -19.35 3.63
CA LEU A 194 -9.56 -19.51 3.52
C LEU A 194 -8.96 -19.55 4.93
N HIS A 195 -8.07 -20.50 5.21
CA HIS A 195 -7.41 -20.62 6.50
C HIS A 195 -5.89 -20.62 6.34
N LYS A 196 -5.27 -19.46 6.59
CA LYS A 196 -3.82 -19.26 6.55
C LYS A 196 -3.17 -19.82 5.29
N VAL A 197 -3.81 -19.58 4.15
CA VAL A 197 -3.35 -20.07 2.86
C VAL A 197 -2.12 -19.26 2.41
N MET A 198 -1.01 -19.98 2.19
CA MET A 198 0.20 -19.37 1.66
C MET A 198 0.01 -19.03 0.17
N ILE A 199 0.07 -17.76 -0.15
CA ILE A 199 -0.09 -17.26 -1.51
C ILE A 199 1.27 -16.81 -2.05
N PRO A 200 1.65 -17.22 -3.27
CA PRO A 200 2.88 -16.75 -3.90
C PRO A 200 2.97 -15.23 -3.94
N MET A 201 4.15 -14.71 -3.81
CA MET A 201 4.47 -13.28 -3.78
C MET A 201 4.05 -12.53 -2.52
N LEU A 202 3.33 -13.10 -1.56
CA LEU A 202 3.21 -12.47 -0.25
C LEU A 202 4.56 -12.44 0.48
N LEU A 203 4.75 -11.46 1.34
CA LEU A 203 5.94 -11.40 2.19
C LEU A 203 5.99 -12.58 3.17
N PRO A 204 7.18 -13.03 3.58
CA PRO A 204 7.32 -14.13 4.53
C PRO A 204 6.51 -13.90 5.82
N GLY A 205 5.78 -14.92 6.25
CA GLY A 205 4.93 -14.89 7.43
C GLY A 205 3.51 -14.35 7.19
N MET A 206 3.20 -13.93 5.98
CA MET A 206 1.87 -13.48 5.58
C MET A 206 1.11 -14.57 4.84
N TYR A 207 -0.19 -14.56 4.98
CA TYR A 207 -1.11 -15.55 4.42
C TYR A 207 -2.46 -14.92 4.09
N ALA A 208 -3.27 -15.62 3.31
CA ALA A 208 -4.67 -15.29 3.11
C ALA A 208 -5.53 -16.06 4.13
N ASP A 209 -6.37 -15.33 4.85
CA ASP A 209 -7.35 -15.87 5.81
C ASP A 209 -8.69 -15.14 5.59
N THR A 210 -9.81 -15.85 5.69
CA THR A 210 -11.15 -15.26 5.55
C THR A 210 -12.16 -16.03 6.36
N SER A 211 -13.26 -15.39 6.72
CA SER A 211 -14.39 -16.04 7.39
C SER A 211 -15.73 -15.54 6.82
N PRO A 212 -16.86 -16.13 7.20
CA PRO A 212 -18.18 -15.64 6.78
C PRO A 212 -18.50 -14.21 7.20
N THR A 213 -17.74 -13.63 8.14
CA THR A 213 -17.90 -12.26 8.64
C THR A 213 -16.70 -11.38 8.36
N ASP A 214 -15.64 -11.96 7.80
CA ASP A 214 -14.41 -11.27 7.44
C ASP A 214 -13.97 -11.63 6.01
N PHE A 215 -14.03 -10.66 5.12
CA PHE A 215 -13.71 -10.82 3.70
C PHE A 215 -12.39 -10.17 3.30
N TYR A 216 -11.55 -9.75 4.26
CA TYR A 216 -10.22 -9.19 4.01
C TYR A 216 -9.16 -10.29 4.00
N PRO A 217 -8.72 -10.78 2.82
CA PRO A 217 -7.89 -11.99 2.76
C PRO A 217 -6.46 -11.79 3.27
N VAL A 218 -5.95 -10.57 3.28
CA VAL A 218 -4.60 -10.25 3.80
C VAL A 218 -4.71 -9.08 4.77
N GLU A 219 -4.45 -9.35 6.03
CA GLU A 219 -4.53 -8.35 7.10
C GLU A 219 -3.18 -8.10 7.78
N GLN A 220 -2.12 -8.69 7.24
CA GLN A 220 -0.76 -8.46 7.71
C GLN A 220 -0.03 -7.48 6.79
N MET A 221 0.75 -6.59 7.40
CA MET A 221 1.60 -5.64 6.69
C MET A 221 2.92 -5.45 7.44
N GLN A 222 3.95 -5.00 6.74
CA GLN A 222 5.20 -4.59 7.35
C GLN A 222 5.58 -3.19 6.92
N MET A 223 6.03 -2.38 7.87
CA MET A 223 6.52 -1.03 7.58
C MET A 223 7.76 -1.09 6.71
N THR A 224 7.84 -0.14 5.77
CA THR A 224 8.99 0.01 4.88
C THR A 224 9.44 1.46 4.83
N ARG A 225 10.73 1.67 4.48
CA ARG A 225 11.28 2.99 4.21
C ARG A 225 12.13 2.95 2.95
N PHE A 226 11.85 3.85 2.02
CA PHE A 226 12.62 3.95 0.79
C PHE A 226 14.00 4.58 1.07
N ASP A 227 15.08 3.84 0.81
CA ASP A 227 16.46 4.29 1.06
C ASP A 227 17.09 5.11 -0.09
N GLY A 228 16.37 5.20 -1.21
CA GLY A 228 16.79 5.80 -2.47
C GLY A 228 17.03 4.77 -3.57
N THR A 229 17.03 3.48 -3.23
CA THR A 229 17.24 2.36 -4.15
C THR A 229 16.12 1.32 -4.03
N ARG A 230 15.75 0.97 -2.80
CA ARG A 230 14.71 -0.02 -2.48
C ARG A 230 13.91 0.35 -1.23
N SER A 231 12.77 -0.31 -1.04
CA SER A 231 11.98 -0.22 0.19
C SER A 231 12.53 -1.18 1.23
N VAL A 232 13.22 -0.64 2.24
CA VAL A 232 13.80 -1.43 3.33
C VAL A 232 12.74 -1.66 4.41
N ARG A 233 12.44 -2.91 4.71
CA ARG A 233 11.51 -3.29 5.78
C ARG A 233 12.09 -2.97 7.15
N PHE A 234 11.22 -2.56 8.06
CA PHE A 234 11.59 -2.31 9.46
C PHE A 234 10.41 -2.58 10.40
N GLY A 235 10.73 -2.75 11.68
CA GLY A 235 9.73 -3.06 12.70
C GLY A 235 9.16 -4.49 12.59
N PRO A 236 8.25 -4.86 13.48
CA PRO A 236 7.58 -6.16 13.44
C PRO A 236 6.54 -6.24 12.31
N LEU A 237 6.10 -7.46 12.03
CA LEU A 237 4.89 -7.71 11.26
C LEU A 237 3.70 -7.10 12.02
N ILE A 238 2.89 -6.34 11.32
CA ILE A 238 1.66 -5.73 11.86
C ILE A 238 0.50 -6.60 11.38
N SER A 239 -0.33 -7.04 12.31
CA SER A 239 -1.60 -7.70 12.00
C SER A 239 -2.76 -6.81 12.41
N ALA A 240 -3.77 -6.75 11.57
CA ALA A 240 -5.05 -6.10 11.85
C ALA A 240 -6.14 -7.13 12.23
N GLU A 241 -5.78 -8.44 12.26
CA GLU A 241 -6.69 -9.48 12.71
C GLU A 241 -7.27 -9.09 14.08
N THR A 242 -8.56 -8.89 14.11
CA THR A 242 -9.32 -8.78 15.37
C THR A 242 -9.58 -10.20 15.86
N GLU A 243 -9.08 -10.50 17.06
CA GLU A 243 -9.43 -11.73 17.78
C GLU A 243 -10.96 -11.89 17.96
#